data_39756a0852492b96999ee96516ca46b6
#
_entry.id   39756a0852492b96999ee96516ca46b6
#
_cell.length_a   1.000
_cell.length_b   1.000
_cell.length_c   1.000
_cell.angle_alpha   90.00
_cell.angle_beta   90.00
_cell.angle_gamma   90.00
#
_symmetry.space_group_name_H-M   'P 1'
#
loop_
_entity.id
_entity.type
_entity.pdbx_description
1 polymer ?
#
loop_
_entity_poly.entity_id
_entity_poly.type
_entity_poly.pdbx_seq_one_letter_code
_entity_poly.pdbx_strand_id
1 'polypeptide(L)'
;MNNILFSESLEANKKEKKYNKILLIISFLIGVLGLVIIMRLVEVSFPYKNVSMVDKNEINKIADKNRGMLLDRNNRILASNIYIYNLKAYPKKIKDPLYTINMLSNHISLNDSKVLLKKLKNKEKYEVLIKKNITAPQAKKINNLGIPGVEFVPVIKRFYPHREITSHFVGHVNGNMIGQLGAERTFNNKLHKGENINLGIDIRLQYIVRDELEKASIKYNSKSATAIIADLNSGEILSLVSLPDFNPNRSINPELNSYTNTATLNLYEMGSTFKMFTIAAALDLSNVNLETKFDASKSIKIANYEIKDYKPQNRILSTKEIFLNSSNIGSSRIALELGKLKLKNFYEKIGLLNISNINLTEKTKPIVPKKWGKIETATLSFGHGLSISPIQMIEASSKLFNNNLDYKTQIHKNNKEDKTQKTKFLSENTINALEYLMYENTVNGTARKAHLNGFKIGGKTATGEKAEKGKYDKTKLISSFLSVFPIENPKFISLVLFDEPSLGNESNYREGATGGKTAAPVTAKIYRRIFPILGITKSYNLTPELLVDNKGELNFVSY
;
A
#
# COMPACT_ATOMS: atom_id res chain seq x y z
N MET A 1 11.58 79.30 -31.81
CA MET A 1 10.61 78.63 -30.87
C MET A 1 9.83 77.47 -31.51
N ASN A 2 9.63 77.45 -32.85
CA ASN A 2 8.85 76.42 -33.55
C ASN A 2 9.58 75.08 -33.77
N ASN A 3 10.91 75.02 -33.74
CA ASN A 3 11.65 73.78 -33.98
C ASN A 3 11.76 72.85 -32.71
N ILE A 4 11.60 73.40 -31.51
CA ILE A 4 11.66 72.61 -30.25
C ILE A 4 10.33 71.87 -30.03
N LEU A 5 9.20 72.52 -30.31
CA LEU A 5 7.88 71.93 -30.18
C LEU A 5 7.64 70.77 -31.18
N PHE A 6 8.30 70.85 -32.36
CA PHE A 6 8.19 69.80 -33.40
C PHE A 6 9.04 68.56 -33.05
N SER A 7 10.18 68.77 -32.39
CA SER A 7 11.01 67.64 -31.91
C SER A 7 10.39 66.93 -30.70
N GLU A 8 9.76 67.65 -29.77
CA GLU A 8 9.05 67.05 -28.63
C GLU A 8 7.79 66.25 -29.07
N SER A 9 7.06 66.74 -30.10
CA SER A 9 5.92 65.99 -30.65
C SER A 9 6.35 64.72 -31.38
N LEU A 10 7.50 64.72 -32.04
CA LEU A 10 8.06 63.50 -32.70
C LEU A 10 8.59 62.49 -31.71
N GLU A 11 9.17 62.91 -30.58
CA GLU A 11 9.60 62.03 -29.52
C GLU A 11 8.41 61.44 -28.74
N ALA A 12 7.36 62.23 -28.45
CA ALA A 12 6.12 61.76 -27.85
C ALA A 12 5.44 60.70 -28.72
N ASN A 13 5.33 60.93 -30.05
CA ASN A 13 4.76 59.98 -31.00
C ASN A 13 5.60 58.70 -31.16
N LYS A 14 6.95 58.78 -31.03
CA LYS A 14 7.82 57.58 -30.98
C LYS A 14 7.65 56.81 -29.70
N LYS A 15 7.50 57.47 -28.54
CA LYS A 15 7.23 56.82 -27.27
C LYS A 15 5.86 56.13 -27.27
N GLU A 16 4.82 56.80 -27.75
CA GLU A 16 3.47 56.25 -27.87
C GLU A 16 3.42 55.00 -28.77
N LYS A 17 4.08 55.07 -29.96
CA LYS A 17 4.23 53.89 -30.84
C LYS A 17 4.99 52.74 -30.18
N LYS A 18 5.99 53.06 -29.34
CA LYS A 18 6.73 52.03 -28.59
C LYS A 18 5.87 51.40 -27.49
N TYR A 19 5.08 52.19 -26.75
CA TYR A 19 4.14 51.70 -25.74
C TYR A 19 3.03 50.85 -26.36
N ASN A 20 2.45 51.29 -27.49
CA ASN A 20 1.43 50.52 -28.19
C ASN A 20 1.96 49.20 -28.74
N LYS A 21 3.23 49.15 -29.15
CA LYS A 21 3.89 47.91 -29.58
C LYS A 21 4.13 46.96 -28.43
N ILE A 22 4.51 47.48 -27.24
CA ILE A 22 4.68 46.68 -26.01
C ILE A 22 3.32 46.15 -25.53
N LEU A 23 2.27 46.99 -25.53
CA LEU A 23 0.89 46.57 -25.19
C LEU A 23 0.37 45.47 -26.12
N LEU A 24 0.64 45.57 -27.42
CA LEU A 24 0.30 44.53 -28.39
C LEU A 24 1.03 43.21 -28.11
N ILE A 25 2.31 43.26 -27.78
CA ILE A 25 3.09 42.06 -27.41
C ILE A 25 2.55 41.44 -26.13
N ILE A 26 2.26 42.26 -25.11
CA ILE A 26 1.70 41.77 -23.84
C ILE A 26 0.31 41.14 -24.05
N SER A 27 -0.54 41.79 -24.84
CA SER A 27 -1.87 41.25 -25.17
C SER A 27 -1.78 39.93 -25.94
N PHE A 28 -0.82 39.84 -26.88
CA PHE A 28 -0.55 38.59 -27.59
C PHE A 28 -0.07 37.48 -26.66
N LEU A 29 0.86 37.77 -25.73
CA LEU A 29 1.35 36.80 -24.74
C LEU A 29 0.23 36.32 -23.78
N ILE A 30 -0.65 37.24 -23.36
CA ILE A 30 -1.82 36.89 -22.54
C ILE A 30 -2.77 36.00 -23.34
N GLY A 31 -3.01 36.32 -24.64
CA GLY A 31 -3.82 35.50 -25.55
C GLY A 31 -3.26 34.09 -25.73
N VAL A 32 -1.94 33.97 -25.93
CA VAL A 32 -1.25 32.66 -26.04
C VAL A 32 -1.34 31.90 -24.72
N LEU A 33 -1.14 32.56 -23.58
CA LEU A 33 -1.27 31.94 -22.24
C LEU A 33 -2.72 31.45 -22.02
N GLY A 34 -3.71 32.25 -22.39
CA GLY A 34 -5.12 31.85 -22.34
C GLY A 34 -5.41 30.62 -23.20
N LEU A 35 -4.84 30.56 -24.40
CA LEU A 35 -4.98 29.44 -25.32
C LEU A 35 -4.33 28.17 -24.79
N VAL A 36 -3.15 28.27 -24.13
CA VAL A 36 -2.49 27.15 -23.46
C VAL A 36 -3.32 26.64 -22.25
N ILE A 37 -3.90 27.56 -21.48
CA ILE A 37 -4.78 27.20 -20.37
C ILE A 37 -6.04 26.50 -20.89
N ILE A 38 -6.65 26.98 -21.95
CA ILE A 38 -7.83 26.38 -22.59
C ILE A 38 -7.47 24.97 -23.13
N MET A 39 -6.34 24.81 -23.82
CA MET A 39 -5.87 23.50 -24.28
C MET A 39 -5.65 22.53 -23.11
N ARG A 40 -5.08 23.00 -22.01
CA ARG A 40 -4.90 22.19 -20.79
C ARG A 40 -6.23 21.83 -20.13
N LEU A 41 -7.17 22.76 -20.08
CA LEU A 41 -8.52 22.50 -19.58
C LEU A 41 -9.27 21.49 -20.45
N VAL A 42 -9.12 21.57 -21.76
CA VAL A 42 -9.65 20.59 -22.71
C VAL A 42 -8.97 19.23 -22.51
N GLU A 43 -7.66 19.17 -22.37
CA GLU A 43 -6.91 17.93 -22.06
C GLU A 43 -7.36 17.29 -20.74
N VAL A 44 -7.60 18.09 -19.70
CA VAL A 44 -8.07 17.63 -18.39
C VAL A 44 -9.57 17.29 -18.39
N SER A 45 -10.36 17.97 -19.22
CA SER A 45 -11.82 17.75 -19.33
C SER A 45 -12.16 16.54 -20.20
N PHE A 46 -11.28 16.16 -21.14
CA PHE A 46 -11.41 14.88 -21.83
C PHE A 46 -10.68 13.82 -21.01
N PRO A 47 -11.41 12.97 -20.24
CA PRO A 47 -10.77 11.84 -19.57
C PRO A 47 -10.04 11.04 -20.64
N TYR A 48 -8.78 10.74 -20.36
CA TYR A 48 -7.88 9.96 -21.19
C TYR A 48 -8.62 8.89 -21.99
N LYS A 49 -8.63 9.02 -23.31
CA LYS A 49 -9.36 8.21 -24.30
C LYS A 49 -8.80 6.78 -24.41
N ASN A 50 -8.37 6.18 -23.30
CA ASN A 50 -7.99 4.77 -23.17
C ASN A 50 -8.79 4.03 -22.07
N VAL A 51 -9.85 4.66 -21.53
CA VAL A 51 -10.97 3.87 -21.02
C VAL A 51 -11.87 3.67 -22.24
N SER A 52 -11.77 2.52 -22.88
CA SER A 52 -12.75 2.07 -23.86
C SER A 52 -14.12 2.41 -23.29
N MET A 53 -14.84 3.33 -23.92
CA MET A 53 -16.26 3.51 -23.65
C MET A 53 -16.89 2.15 -23.98
N VAL A 54 -17.12 1.36 -22.95
CA VAL A 54 -17.95 0.16 -23.09
C VAL A 54 -19.30 0.69 -23.57
N ASP A 55 -19.69 0.29 -24.76
CA ASP A 55 -20.94 0.69 -25.40
C ASP A 55 -22.09 0.45 -24.39
N LYS A 56 -22.98 1.42 -24.19
CA LYS A 56 -24.16 1.28 -23.31
C LYS A 56 -24.96 0.01 -23.61
N ASN A 57 -24.95 -0.45 -24.86
CA ASN A 57 -25.59 -1.68 -25.29
C ASN A 57 -24.80 -2.93 -24.88
N GLU A 58 -23.47 -2.86 -24.76
CA GLU A 58 -22.67 -3.93 -24.19
C GLU A 58 -22.81 -3.97 -22.66
N ILE A 59 -22.93 -2.83 -21.99
CA ILE A 59 -23.19 -2.78 -20.54
C ILE A 59 -24.49 -3.50 -20.19
N ASN A 60 -25.54 -3.30 -20.99
CA ASN A 60 -26.84 -3.98 -20.78
C ASN A 60 -26.77 -5.49 -21.10
N LYS A 61 -25.97 -5.92 -22.09
CA LYS A 61 -25.72 -7.34 -22.39
C LYS A 61 -24.79 -8.03 -21.37
N ILE A 62 -23.91 -7.24 -20.72
CA ILE A 62 -22.97 -7.75 -19.70
C ILE A 62 -23.68 -7.89 -18.34
N ALA A 63 -24.71 -7.08 -18.06
CA ALA A 63 -25.50 -7.16 -16.83
C ALA A 63 -26.27 -8.51 -16.69
N ASP A 64 -26.49 -9.22 -17.79
CA ASP A 64 -27.15 -10.54 -17.79
C ASP A 64 -26.19 -11.71 -17.49
N LYS A 65 -24.87 -11.50 -17.43
CA LYS A 65 -23.92 -12.55 -17.08
C LYS A 65 -23.58 -12.49 -15.58
N ASN A 66 -23.80 -13.58 -14.89
CA ASN A 66 -23.36 -13.74 -13.50
C ASN A 66 -21.85 -13.47 -13.39
N ARG A 67 -21.48 -12.36 -12.72
CA ARG A 67 -20.10 -12.02 -12.45
C ARG A 67 -19.40 -13.16 -11.72
N GLY A 68 -18.22 -13.59 -12.18
CA GLY A 68 -17.44 -14.68 -11.59
C GLY A 68 -17.10 -14.42 -10.10
N MET A 69 -16.84 -15.49 -9.38
CA MET A 69 -16.46 -15.41 -7.96
C MET A 69 -15.00 -15.02 -7.78
N LEU A 70 -14.70 -14.35 -6.66
CA LEU A 70 -13.35 -14.23 -6.12
C LEU A 70 -13.20 -15.26 -5.00
N LEU A 71 -12.15 -16.06 -5.07
CA LEU A 71 -11.84 -17.12 -4.13
C LEU A 71 -10.45 -16.86 -3.51
N ASP A 72 -10.25 -17.31 -2.28
CA ASP A 72 -8.91 -17.33 -1.70
C ASP A 72 -8.09 -18.50 -2.29
N ARG A 73 -6.81 -18.61 -1.88
CA ARG A 73 -5.93 -19.69 -2.35
C ARG A 73 -6.43 -21.10 -1.99
N ASN A 74 -7.34 -21.23 -1.02
CA ASN A 74 -7.95 -22.48 -0.54
C ASN A 74 -9.39 -22.66 -1.04
N ASN A 75 -9.79 -21.93 -2.09
CA ASN A 75 -11.13 -21.93 -2.70
C ASN A 75 -12.25 -21.43 -1.77
N ARG A 76 -11.96 -20.65 -0.72
CA ARG A 76 -12.98 -20.02 0.11
C ARG A 76 -13.50 -18.76 -0.58
N ILE A 77 -14.81 -18.55 -0.52
CA ILE A 77 -15.46 -17.43 -1.22
C ILE A 77 -15.10 -16.10 -0.55
N LEU A 78 -14.50 -15.19 -1.32
CA LEU A 78 -14.19 -13.82 -0.93
C LEU A 78 -15.20 -12.81 -1.48
N ALA A 79 -15.73 -13.07 -2.68
CA ALA A 79 -16.82 -12.31 -3.27
C ALA A 79 -17.68 -13.21 -4.17
N SER A 80 -18.99 -13.10 -4.03
CA SER A 80 -19.97 -13.84 -4.84
C SER A 80 -21.18 -12.97 -5.15
N ASN A 81 -22.04 -13.46 -6.01
CA ASN A 81 -23.33 -12.83 -6.28
C ASN A 81 -24.40 -13.49 -5.41
N ILE A 82 -25.28 -12.65 -4.86
CA ILE A 82 -26.47 -13.10 -4.14
C ILE A 82 -27.71 -12.49 -4.75
N TYR A 83 -28.82 -13.20 -4.69
CA TYR A 83 -30.13 -12.65 -5.02
C TYR A 83 -30.71 -11.95 -3.80
N ILE A 84 -31.09 -10.72 -4.02
CA ILE A 84 -31.85 -9.90 -3.08
C ILE A 84 -33.07 -9.36 -3.79
N TYR A 85 -34.00 -8.75 -3.08
CA TYR A 85 -35.25 -8.28 -3.65
C TYR A 85 -35.42 -6.78 -3.42
N ASN A 86 -35.92 -6.10 -4.44
CA ASN A 86 -36.51 -4.79 -4.29
C ASN A 86 -38.01 -4.95 -4.09
N LEU A 87 -38.55 -4.38 -3.02
CA LEU A 87 -39.97 -4.38 -2.75
C LEU A 87 -40.60 -3.19 -3.48
N LYS A 88 -41.47 -3.49 -4.41
CA LYS A 88 -42.26 -2.50 -5.13
C LYS A 88 -43.76 -2.65 -4.78
N ALA A 89 -44.46 -1.58 -4.98
CA ALA A 89 -45.92 -1.57 -4.86
C ALA A 89 -46.57 -0.96 -6.10
N TYR A 90 -47.72 -1.47 -6.47
CA TYR A 90 -48.58 -0.92 -7.52
C TYR A 90 -49.74 -0.18 -6.88
N PRO A 91 -49.75 1.16 -6.79
CA PRO A 91 -50.76 1.94 -6.08
C PRO A 91 -52.20 1.64 -6.51
N LYS A 92 -52.44 1.32 -7.80
CA LYS A 92 -53.74 0.95 -8.30
C LYS A 92 -54.30 -0.36 -7.67
N LYS A 93 -53.40 -1.29 -7.27
CA LYS A 93 -53.78 -2.59 -6.69
C LYS A 93 -53.87 -2.56 -5.16
N ILE A 94 -53.35 -1.50 -4.51
CA ILE A 94 -53.40 -1.36 -3.05
C ILE A 94 -54.74 -0.74 -2.63
N LYS A 95 -55.55 -1.50 -1.88
CA LYS A 95 -56.85 -1.04 -1.36
C LYS A 95 -56.67 -0.01 -0.22
N ASP A 96 -55.88 -0.36 0.78
CA ASP A 96 -55.57 0.50 1.94
C ASP A 96 -54.06 0.76 2.07
N PRO A 97 -53.57 1.95 1.67
CA PRO A 97 -52.17 2.31 1.79
C PRO A 97 -51.64 2.39 3.22
N LEU A 98 -52.50 2.80 4.18
CA LEU A 98 -52.09 2.93 5.58
C LEU A 98 -51.91 1.57 6.23
N TYR A 99 -52.86 0.68 6.03
CA TYR A 99 -52.79 -0.73 6.47
C TYR A 99 -51.54 -1.40 5.88
N THR A 100 -51.31 -1.23 4.59
CA THR A 100 -50.13 -1.78 3.90
C THR A 100 -48.81 -1.33 4.56
N ILE A 101 -48.69 -0.02 4.86
CA ILE A 101 -47.49 0.51 5.51
C ILE A 101 -47.33 -0.05 6.93
N ASN A 102 -48.41 -0.10 7.72
CA ASN A 102 -48.37 -0.64 9.07
C ASN A 102 -47.93 -2.12 9.08
N MET A 103 -48.51 -2.94 8.20
CA MET A 103 -48.11 -4.35 8.06
C MET A 103 -46.64 -4.51 7.65
N LEU A 104 -46.14 -3.70 6.72
CA LEU A 104 -44.75 -3.76 6.28
C LEU A 104 -43.79 -3.26 7.36
N SER A 105 -44.15 -2.23 8.13
CA SER A 105 -43.30 -1.65 9.17
C SER A 105 -42.96 -2.62 10.30
N ASN A 106 -43.80 -3.62 10.54
CA ASN A 106 -43.56 -4.69 11.53
C ASN A 106 -42.45 -5.67 11.09
N HIS A 107 -42.10 -5.71 9.80
CA HIS A 107 -41.12 -6.66 9.25
C HIS A 107 -39.88 -5.99 8.66
N ILE A 108 -40.00 -4.71 8.27
CA ILE A 108 -38.89 -3.94 7.67
C ILE A 108 -38.93 -2.49 8.15
N SER A 109 -37.76 -1.89 8.39
CA SER A 109 -37.68 -0.46 8.64
C SER A 109 -37.98 0.32 7.36
N LEU A 110 -38.97 1.20 7.39
CA LEU A 110 -39.33 2.11 6.30
C LEU A 110 -38.65 3.46 6.52
N ASN A 111 -38.06 4.05 5.49
CA ASN A 111 -37.25 5.28 5.64
C ASN A 111 -38.12 6.50 5.97
N ASP A 112 -39.26 6.68 5.33
CA ASP A 112 -40.22 7.77 5.57
C ASP A 112 -41.64 7.29 5.25
N SER A 113 -42.32 6.86 6.27
CA SER A 113 -43.70 6.32 6.14
C SER A 113 -44.69 7.37 5.63
N LYS A 114 -44.50 8.67 5.95
CA LYS A 114 -45.40 9.73 5.48
C LYS A 114 -45.25 9.96 3.97
N VAL A 115 -44.01 10.06 3.50
CA VAL A 115 -43.72 10.19 2.05
C VAL A 115 -44.19 8.98 1.30
N LEU A 116 -43.96 7.77 1.84
CA LEU A 116 -44.40 6.52 1.22
C LEU A 116 -45.93 6.47 1.14
N LEU A 117 -46.64 6.85 2.20
CA LEU A 117 -48.10 6.92 2.21
C LEU A 117 -48.63 7.85 1.09
N LYS A 118 -48.04 9.03 0.94
CA LYS A 118 -48.40 9.97 -0.14
C LYS A 118 -48.20 9.35 -1.52
N LYS A 119 -47.10 8.61 -1.70
CA LYS A 119 -46.80 7.92 -2.97
C LYS A 119 -47.77 6.78 -3.25
N LEU A 120 -48.17 5.99 -2.26
CA LEU A 120 -49.12 4.88 -2.40
C LEU A 120 -50.56 5.33 -2.59
N LYS A 121 -50.97 6.51 -2.07
CA LYS A 121 -52.27 7.13 -2.33
C LYS A 121 -52.42 7.64 -3.77
N ASN A 122 -51.31 7.99 -4.43
CA ASN A 122 -51.33 8.48 -5.81
C ASN A 122 -51.51 7.29 -6.80
N LYS A 123 -52.76 7.09 -7.25
CA LYS A 123 -53.15 6.03 -8.18
C LYS A 123 -52.68 6.22 -9.63
N GLU A 124 -52.16 7.42 -9.97
CA GLU A 124 -51.57 7.69 -11.29
C GLU A 124 -50.20 7.02 -11.45
N LYS A 125 -49.51 6.82 -10.33
CA LYS A 125 -48.21 6.15 -10.37
C LYS A 125 -48.39 4.68 -10.71
N TYR A 126 -47.65 4.23 -11.75
CA TYR A 126 -47.64 2.86 -12.13
C TYR A 126 -47.04 1.95 -11.04
N GLU A 127 -45.86 2.33 -10.54
CA GLU A 127 -45.16 1.62 -9.47
C GLU A 127 -44.49 2.59 -8.48
N VAL A 128 -44.31 2.11 -7.26
CA VAL A 128 -43.60 2.79 -6.17
C VAL A 128 -42.61 1.83 -5.56
N LEU A 129 -41.33 2.21 -5.54
CA LEU A 129 -40.29 1.46 -4.80
C LEU A 129 -40.48 1.72 -3.29
N ILE A 130 -40.79 0.65 -2.54
CA ILE A 130 -40.95 0.70 -1.08
C ILE A 130 -39.60 0.59 -0.40
N LYS A 131 -38.84 -0.46 -0.71
CA LYS A 131 -37.53 -0.73 -0.12
C LYS A 131 -36.63 -1.50 -1.06
N LYS A 132 -35.33 -1.16 -1.02
CA LYS A 132 -34.26 -1.91 -1.70
C LYS A 132 -33.60 -2.90 -0.74
N ASN A 133 -32.93 -3.89 -1.33
CA ASN A 133 -32.04 -4.83 -0.62
C ASN A 133 -32.74 -5.66 0.46
N ILE A 134 -33.91 -6.18 0.18
CA ILE A 134 -34.63 -7.12 1.06
C ILE A 134 -34.00 -8.51 0.88
N THR A 135 -33.65 -9.15 1.98
CA THR A 135 -33.09 -10.51 1.97
C THR A 135 -34.17 -11.56 1.68
N ALA A 136 -33.80 -12.72 1.15
CA ALA A 136 -34.77 -13.81 0.86
C ALA A 136 -35.62 -14.21 2.08
N PRO A 137 -35.07 -14.33 3.32
CA PRO A 137 -35.91 -14.61 4.50
C PRO A 137 -36.90 -13.49 4.81
N GLN A 138 -36.50 -12.22 4.64
CA GLN A 138 -37.44 -11.09 4.83
C GLN A 138 -38.52 -11.06 3.75
N ALA A 139 -38.14 -11.31 2.48
CA ALA A 139 -39.09 -11.38 1.38
C ALA A 139 -40.13 -12.47 1.62
N LYS A 140 -39.71 -13.67 2.08
CA LYS A 140 -40.62 -14.77 2.44
C LYS A 140 -41.62 -14.38 3.53
N LYS A 141 -41.14 -13.72 4.60
CA LYS A 141 -42.01 -13.24 5.70
C LYS A 141 -43.07 -12.24 5.21
N ILE A 142 -42.66 -11.27 4.38
CA ILE A 142 -43.56 -10.24 3.85
C ILE A 142 -44.53 -10.86 2.83
N ASN A 143 -44.07 -11.80 1.98
CA ASN A 143 -44.92 -12.46 1.02
C ASN A 143 -46.08 -13.25 1.68
N ASN A 144 -45.75 -13.85 2.85
CA ASN A 144 -46.77 -14.60 3.63
C ASN A 144 -47.89 -13.70 4.22
N LEU A 145 -47.70 -12.36 4.22
CA LEU A 145 -48.74 -11.42 4.63
C LEU A 145 -49.86 -11.28 3.59
N GLY A 146 -49.63 -11.75 2.36
CA GLY A 146 -50.62 -11.73 1.29
C GLY A 146 -51.10 -10.31 0.90
N ILE A 147 -50.24 -9.29 0.99
CA ILE A 147 -50.61 -7.89 0.72
C ILE A 147 -50.81 -7.68 -0.78
N PRO A 148 -52.05 -7.37 -1.24
CA PRO A 148 -52.29 -7.14 -2.65
C PRO A 148 -51.53 -5.96 -3.20
N GLY A 149 -50.96 -6.09 -4.42
CA GLY A 149 -50.28 -5.01 -5.10
C GLY A 149 -48.85 -4.77 -4.63
N VAL A 150 -48.29 -5.63 -3.79
CA VAL A 150 -46.89 -5.65 -3.41
C VAL A 150 -46.15 -6.75 -4.15
N GLU A 151 -44.98 -6.45 -4.70
CA GLU A 151 -44.20 -7.38 -5.52
C GLU A 151 -42.73 -7.33 -5.16
N PHE A 152 -42.07 -8.49 -5.24
CA PHE A 152 -40.62 -8.64 -5.06
C PHE A 152 -39.93 -8.77 -6.42
N VAL A 153 -39.13 -7.79 -6.75
CA VAL A 153 -38.32 -7.82 -7.97
C VAL A 153 -36.93 -8.33 -7.60
N PRO A 154 -36.50 -9.50 -8.10
CA PRO A 154 -35.19 -10.03 -7.82
C PRO A 154 -34.10 -9.13 -8.45
N VAL A 155 -33.02 -8.91 -7.70
CA VAL A 155 -31.86 -8.13 -8.13
C VAL A 155 -30.61 -8.88 -7.71
N ILE A 156 -29.63 -8.96 -8.60
CA ILE A 156 -28.33 -9.51 -8.29
C ILE A 156 -27.50 -8.43 -7.57
N LYS A 157 -26.91 -8.79 -6.44
CA LYS A 157 -26.01 -7.94 -5.68
C LYS A 157 -24.70 -8.66 -5.40
N ARG A 158 -23.60 -7.95 -5.54
CA ARG A 158 -22.28 -8.45 -5.11
C ARG A 158 -22.22 -8.49 -3.60
N PHE A 159 -21.72 -9.59 -3.05
CA PHE A 159 -21.63 -9.83 -1.62
C PHE A 159 -20.22 -10.26 -1.22
N TYR A 160 -19.73 -9.69 -0.12
CA TYR A 160 -18.39 -9.88 0.44
C TYR A 160 -18.54 -10.46 1.85
N PRO A 161 -18.46 -11.80 2.01
CA PRO A 161 -18.76 -12.46 3.29
C PRO A 161 -17.79 -12.05 4.40
N HIS A 162 -16.56 -11.70 4.06
CA HIS A 162 -15.51 -11.31 5.03
C HIS A 162 -15.47 -9.82 5.35
N ARG A 163 -16.37 -9.02 4.79
CA ARG A 163 -16.57 -7.60 5.12
C ARG A 163 -15.25 -6.80 5.07
N GLU A 164 -14.91 -6.11 6.17
CA GLU A 164 -13.73 -5.23 6.32
C GLU A 164 -12.41 -5.99 6.16
N ILE A 165 -12.38 -7.29 6.53
CA ILE A 165 -11.16 -8.12 6.57
C ILE A 165 -10.43 -8.13 5.22
N THR A 166 -11.17 -8.09 4.12
CA THR A 166 -10.62 -8.18 2.76
C THR A 166 -10.80 -6.94 1.91
N SER A 167 -11.28 -5.84 2.50
CA SER A 167 -11.76 -4.65 1.79
C SER A 167 -10.79 -4.12 0.73
N HIS A 168 -9.55 -3.85 1.09
CA HIS A 168 -8.56 -3.27 0.16
C HIS A 168 -7.99 -4.30 -0.82
N PHE A 169 -7.89 -5.57 -0.41
CA PHE A 169 -7.36 -6.61 -1.30
C PHE A 169 -8.39 -7.06 -2.34
N VAL A 170 -9.61 -7.35 -1.90
CA VAL A 170 -10.71 -7.76 -2.76
C VAL A 170 -11.31 -6.55 -3.48
N GLY A 171 -11.47 -5.44 -2.78
CA GLY A 171 -12.13 -4.25 -3.31
C GLY A 171 -13.65 -4.37 -3.30
N HIS A 172 -14.29 -3.62 -4.19
CA HIS A 172 -15.75 -3.63 -4.35
C HIS A 172 -16.17 -3.24 -5.76
N VAL A 173 -17.44 -3.45 -6.07
CA VAL A 173 -18.08 -3.00 -7.31
C VAL A 173 -19.01 -1.82 -7.05
N ASN A 174 -19.29 -1.03 -8.09
CA ASN A 174 -20.36 -0.03 -8.07
C ASN A 174 -21.74 -0.67 -8.33
N GLY A 175 -22.79 0.16 -8.40
CA GLY A 175 -24.16 -0.29 -8.67
C GLY A 175 -24.37 -1.02 -10.00
N ASN A 176 -23.47 -0.83 -10.97
CA ASN A 176 -23.48 -1.46 -12.28
C ASN A 176 -22.57 -2.69 -12.34
N MET A 177 -22.16 -3.25 -11.20
CA MET A 177 -21.28 -4.41 -11.09
C MET A 177 -19.87 -4.20 -11.69
N ILE A 178 -19.39 -2.95 -11.81
CA ILE A 178 -18.05 -2.60 -12.30
C ILE A 178 -17.10 -2.47 -11.12
N GLY A 179 -15.96 -3.17 -11.17
CA GLY A 179 -14.94 -3.13 -10.13
C GLY A 179 -14.33 -1.74 -9.94
N GLN A 180 -14.26 -1.27 -8.70
CA GLN A 180 -13.77 0.07 -8.36
C GLN A 180 -12.39 0.05 -7.69
N LEU A 181 -12.07 -1.01 -6.97
CA LEU A 181 -10.85 -1.16 -6.19
C LEU A 181 -10.45 -2.64 -6.13
N GLY A 182 -9.18 -2.92 -5.80
CA GLY A 182 -8.67 -4.24 -5.49
C GLY A 182 -8.78 -5.24 -6.63
N ALA A 183 -8.94 -6.52 -6.28
CA ALA A 183 -9.09 -7.61 -7.25
C ALA A 183 -10.34 -7.45 -8.13
N GLU A 184 -11.42 -6.87 -7.60
CA GLU A 184 -12.62 -6.57 -8.38
C GLU A 184 -12.33 -5.66 -9.58
N ARG A 185 -11.48 -4.64 -9.38
CA ARG A 185 -11.06 -3.73 -10.46
C ARG A 185 -10.03 -4.38 -11.37
N THR A 186 -9.03 -5.02 -10.78
CA THR A 186 -7.91 -5.63 -11.50
C THR A 186 -8.39 -6.71 -12.48
N PHE A 187 -9.30 -7.57 -12.04
CA PHE A 187 -9.84 -8.67 -12.85
C PHE A 187 -11.22 -8.38 -13.42
N ASN A 188 -11.61 -7.10 -13.51
CA ASN A 188 -12.97 -6.72 -13.89
C ASN A 188 -13.46 -7.41 -15.16
N ASN A 189 -12.65 -7.43 -16.24
CA ASN A 189 -13.04 -8.03 -17.53
C ASN A 189 -13.24 -9.55 -17.46
N LYS A 190 -12.39 -10.27 -16.72
CA LYS A 190 -12.52 -11.72 -16.52
C LYS A 190 -13.76 -12.04 -15.69
N LEU A 191 -13.94 -11.31 -14.60
CA LEU A 191 -15.11 -11.48 -13.73
C LEU A 191 -16.42 -11.21 -14.46
N HIS A 192 -16.47 -10.21 -15.34
CA HIS A 192 -17.66 -9.94 -16.17
C HIS A 192 -17.97 -11.08 -17.15
N LYS A 193 -16.95 -11.81 -17.60
CA LYS A 193 -17.15 -13.02 -18.43
C LYS A 193 -17.63 -14.24 -17.64
N GLY A 194 -17.80 -14.10 -16.32
CA GLY A 194 -18.19 -15.20 -15.44
C GLY A 194 -17.03 -16.08 -14.98
N GLU A 195 -15.76 -15.70 -15.27
CA GLU A 195 -14.58 -16.45 -14.85
C GLU A 195 -14.34 -16.28 -13.35
N ASN A 196 -14.15 -17.38 -12.62
CA ASN A 196 -13.75 -17.36 -11.22
C ASN A 196 -12.24 -17.10 -11.14
N ILE A 197 -11.84 -16.29 -10.16
CA ILE A 197 -10.43 -15.94 -9.94
C ILE A 197 -10.01 -16.41 -8.56
N ASN A 198 -8.98 -17.26 -8.51
CA ASN A 198 -8.32 -17.64 -7.28
C ASN A 198 -7.23 -16.61 -6.95
N LEU A 199 -7.33 -15.98 -5.79
CA LEU A 199 -6.36 -15.01 -5.28
C LEU A 199 -5.30 -15.71 -4.43
N GLY A 200 -4.12 -15.11 -4.33
CA GLY A 200 -3.00 -15.62 -3.52
C GLY A 200 -3.26 -15.52 -2.01
N ILE A 201 -4.18 -14.67 -1.59
CA ILE A 201 -4.54 -14.46 -0.18
C ILE A 201 -5.04 -15.73 0.51
N ASP A 202 -4.61 -15.95 1.75
CA ASP A 202 -5.21 -16.93 2.67
C ASP A 202 -6.06 -16.17 3.70
N ILE A 203 -7.35 -16.40 3.69
CA ILE A 203 -8.28 -15.67 4.56
C ILE A 203 -8.01 -15.92 6.06
N ARG A 204 -7.41 -17.03 6.42
CA ARG A 204 -7.02 -17.32 7.81
C ARG A 204 -5.88 -16.41 8.26
N LEU A 205 -4.86 -16.24 7.39
CA LEU A 205 -3.75 -15.34 7.62
C LEU A 205 -4.25 -13.89 7.65
N GLN A 206 -5.07 -13.51 6.67
CA GLN A 206 -5.64 -12.17 6.58
C GLN A 206 -6.41 -11.77 7.84
N TYR A 207 -7.21 -12.68 8.38
CA TYR A 207 -7.95 -12.48 9.62
C TYR A 207 -7.00 -12.22 10.80
N ILE A 208 -6.00 -13.08 10.98
CA ILE A 208 -5.04 -12.98 12.10
C ILE A 208 -4.23 -11.69 12.00
N VAL A 209 -3.72 -11.38 10.81
CA VAL A 209 -2.92 -10.18 10.57
C VAL A 209 -3.73 -8.92 10.85
N ARG A 210 -4.99 -8.87 10.35
CA ARG A 210 -5.88 -7.74 10.61
C ARG A 210 -6.19 -7.58 12.10
N ASP A 211 -6.54 -8.67 12.79
CA ASP A 211 -6.89 -8.67 14.21
C ASP A 211 -5.75 -8.13 15.09
N GLU A 212 -4.51 -8.61 14.88
CA GLU A 212 -3.36 -8.11 15.62
C GLU A 212 -2.98 -6.67 15.25
N LEU A 213 -3.10 -6.31 13.96
CA LEU A 213 -2.79 -4.98 13.49
C LEU A 213 -3.79 -3.94 14.02
N GLU A 214 -5.09 -4.26 14.01
CA GLU A 214 -6.15 -3.38 14.51
C GLU A 214 -6.00 -3.14 16.03
N LYS A 215 -5.80 -4.21 16.82
CA LYS A 215 -5.53 -4.09 18.25
C LYS A 215 -4.31 -3.20 18.53
N ALA A 216 -3.26 -3.37 17.74
CA ALA A 216 -2.05 -2.57 17.87
C ALA A 216 -2.27 -1.11 17.40
N SER A 217 -3.00 -0.89 16.31
CA SER A 217 -3.34 0.44 15.79
C SER A 217 -4.12 1.25 16.83
N ILE A 218 -5.10 0.63 17.49
CA ILE A 218 -5.85 1.24 18.59
C ILE A 218 -4.91 1.53 19.77
N LYS A 219 -4.11 0.53 20.19
CA LYS A 219 -3.17 0.68 21.31
C LYS A 219 -2.18 1.80 21.12
N TYR A 220 -1.66 1.95 19.90
CA TYR A 220 -0.66 2.96 19.57
C TYR A 220 -1.27 4.25 19.04
N ASN A 221 -2.60 4.36 19.00
CA ASN A 221 -3.33 5.51 18.44
C ASN A 221 -2.73 5.97 17.12
N SER A 222 -2.46 5.00 16.23
CA SER A 222 -1.82 5.28 14.94
C SER A 222 -2.80 5.84 13.93
N LYS A 223 -2.36 6.76 13.09
CA LYS A 223 -3.15 7.36 12.02
C LYS A 223 -3.56 6.33 10.96
N SER A 224 -2.64 5.44 10.63
CA SER A 224 -2.86 4.29 9.76
C SER A 224 -1.90 3.15 10.11
N ALA A 225 -2.21 1.96 9.65
CA ALA A 225 -1.34 0.80 9.79
C ALA A 225 -1.42 -0.09 8.56
N THR A 226 -0.30 -0.70 8.21
CA THR A 226 -0.18 -1.60 7.06
C THR A 226 0.56 -2.87 7.47
N ALA A 227 0.06 -4.02 7.02
CA ALA A 227 0.79 -5.27 7.12
C ALA A 227 0.66 -6.07 5.83
N ILE A 228 1.80 -6.60 5.35
CA ILE A 228 1.88 -7.39 4.13
C ILE A 228 2.67 -8.66 4.44
N ILE A 229 2.20 -9.80 3.96
CA ILE A 229 2.94 -11.06 3.95
C ILE A 229 2.95 -11.59 2.53
N ALA A 230 4.12 -11.90 2.00
CA ALA A 230 4.31 -12.46 0.67
C ALA A 230 5.12 -13.77 0.71
N ASP A 231 4.83 -14.65 -0.22
CA ASP A 231 5.60 -15.85 -0.50
C ASP A 231 6.78 -15.51 -1.41
N LEU A 232 7.99 -15.82 -0.97
CA LEU A 232 9.21 -15.52 -1.71
C LEU A 232 9.40 -16.39 -2.96
N ASN A 233 8.80 -17.57 -3.01
CA ASN A 233 8.94 -18.46 -4.14
C ASN A 233 7.97 -18.14 -5.27
N SER A 234 6.68 -17.93 -4.91
CA SER A 234 5.61 -17.70 -5.90
C SER A 234 5.35 -16.23 -6.20
N GLY A 235 5.79 -15.31 -5.35
CA GLY A 235 5.43 -13.89 -5.42
C GLY A 235 4.01 -13.58 -4.97
N GLU A 236 3.26 -14.58 -4.51
CA GLU A 236 1.88 -14.39 -4.08
C GLU A 236 1.81 -13.57 -2.79
N ILE A 237 0.92 -12.59 -2.78
CA ILE A 237 0.56 -11.87 -1.56
C ILE A 237 -0.42 -12.74 -0.76
N LEU A 238 0.06 -13.27 0.37
CA LEU A 238 -0.73 -14.14 1.25
C LEU A 238 -1.64 -13.37 2.20
N SER A 239 -1.25 -12.14 2.56
CA SER A 239 -2.03 -11.20 3.36
C SER A 239 -1.63 -9.77 3.03
N LEU A 240 -2.62 -8.87 2.91
CA LEU A 240 -2.43 -7.44 2.76
C LEU A 240 -3.54 -6.73 3.55
N VAL A 241 -3.14 -6.07 4.63
CA VAL A 241 -4.03 -5.31 5.49
C VAL A 241 -3.64 -3.84 5.44
N SER A 242 -4.63 -2.99 5.24
CA SER A 242 -4.52 -1.53 5.27
C SER A 242 -5.59 -0.98 6.21
N LEU A 243 -5.19 -0.27 7.25
CA LEU A 243 -6.07 0.36 8.21
C LEU A 243 -5.92 1.90 8.17
N PRO A 244 -7.04 2.65 8.35
CA PRO A 244 -8.40 2.18 8.55
C PRO A 244 -8.98 1.50 7.31
N ASP A 245 -9.91 0.57 7.51
CA ASP A 245 -10.58 -0.17 6.43
C ASP A 245 -12.09 0.16 6.37
N PHE A 246 -12.81 -0.49 5.45
CA PHE A 246 -14.23 -0.24 5.20
C PHE A 246 -14.99 -1.53 4.94
N ASN A 247 -16.31 -1.52 5.12
CA ASN A 247 -17.16 -2.66 4.76
C ASN A 247 -17.66 -2.52 3.30
N PRO A 248 -17.21 -3.37 2.36
CA PRO A 248 -17.60 -3.26 0.97
C PRO A 248 -19.08 -3.58 0.70
N ASN A 249 -19.81 -4.14 1.66
CA ASN A 249 -21.25 -4.36 1.54
C ASN A 249 -22.10 -3.12 1.88
N ARG A 250 -21.50 -2.09 2.47
CA ARG A 250 -22.16 -0.83 2.84
C ARG A 250 -21.94 0.24 1.77
N SER A 251 -22.68 1.33 1.88
CA SER A 251 -22.41 2.51 1.07
C SER A 251 -21.02 3.05 1.39
N ILE A 252 -20.20 3.28 0.38
CA ILE A 252 -18.80 3.70 0.51
C ILE A 252 -18.71 5.18 0.16
N ASN A 253 -18.02 5.95 1.01
CA ASN A 253 -17.60 7.30 0.69
C ASN A 253 -16.10 7.27 0.31
N PRO A 254 -15.75 7.51 -0.97
CA PRO A 254 -14.36 7.49 -1.44
C PRO A 254 -13.46 8.58 -0.83
N GLU A 255 -14.03 9.63 -0.27
CA GLU A 255 -13.30 10.74 0.37
C GLU A 255 -12.74 10.37 1.75
N LEU A 256 -13.24 9.28 2.36
CA LEU A 256 -12.74 8.83 3.66
C LEU A 256 -11.36 8.17 3.54
N ASN A 257 -10.50 8.44 4.50
CA ASN A 257 -9.17 7.82 4.61
C ASN A 257 -9.23 6.28 4.61
N SER A 258 -10.33 5.69 5.10
CA SER A 258 -10.56 4.25 5.09
C SER A 258 -10.67 3.64 3.69
N TYR A 259 -10.87 4.45 2.65
CA TYR A 259 -10.92 3.98 1.26
C TYR A 259 -9.54 3.83 0.63
N THR A 260 -8.53 4.46 1.20
CA THR A 260 -7.16 4.44 0.66
C THR A 260 -6.43 3.15 1.03
N ASN A 261 -5.97 2.40 0.01
CA ASN A 261 -5.08 1.28 0.24
C ASN A 261 -3.67 1.79 0.57
N THR A 262 -3.34 1.89 1.86
CA THR A 262 -2.05 2.42 2.33
C THR A 262 -0.86 1.56 1.90
N ALA A 263 -1.09 0.28 1.61
CA ALA A 263 -0.05 -0.63 1.15
C ALA A 263 0.50 -0.28 -0.24
N THR A 264 -0.33 0.32 -1.10
CA THR A 264 0.00 0.57 -2.52
C THR A 264 0.02 2.05 -2.90
N LEU A 265 -0.72 2.89 -2.17
CA LEU A 265 -0.91 4.30 -2.51
C LEU A 265 -0.12 5.26 -1.62
N ASN A 266 0.08 4.92 -0.34
CA ASN A 266 0.86 5.78 0.54
C ASN A 266 2.36 5.60 0.30
N LEU A 267 3.08 6.73 0.37
CA LEU A 267 4.52 6.78 0.21
C LEU A 267 5.18 7.16 1.53
N TYR A 268 6.20 6.41 1.90
CA TYR A 268 6.95 6.60 3.13
C TYR A 268 8.44 6.56 2.88
N GLU A 269 9.20 7.37 3.60
CA GLU A 269 10.63 7.17 3.78
C GLU A 269 10.81 5.98 4.73
N MET A 270 11.27 4.85 4.19
CA MET A 270 11.31 3.58 4.93
C MET A 270 12.47 3.49 5.93
N GLY A 271 13.26 4.56 6.06
CA GLY A 271 14.30 4.71 7.08
C GLY A 271 15.30 3.55 7.10
N SER A 272 15.66 3.11 8.29
CA SER A 272 16.75 2.15 8.52
C SER A 272 16.59 0.77 7.87
N THR A 273 15.45 0.43 7.27
CA THR A 273 15.34 -0.79 6.45
C THR A 273 16.20 -0.69 5.20
N PHE A 274 16.48 0.53 4.68
CA PHE A 274 17.35 0.77 3.54
C PHE A 274 18.81 0.35 3.76
N LYS A 275 19.26 0.29 5.02
CA LYS A 275 20.61 -0.17 5.35
C LYS A 275 20.88 -1.59 4.83
N MET A 276 19.84 -2.41 4.75
CA MET A 276 19.93 -3.74 4.15
C MET A 276 20.36 -3.66 2.67
N PHE A 277 19.74 -2.78 1.89
CA PHE A 277 20.09 -2.59 0.48
C PHE A 277 21.48 -2.00 0.28
N THR A 278 21.84 -1.00 1.13
CA THR A 278 23.15 -0.37 1.10
C THR A 278 24.27 -1.35 1.41
N ILE A 279 24.09 -2.16 2.47
CA ILE A 279 25.08 -3.16 2.85
C ILE A 279 25.15 -4.29 1.81
N ALA A 280 24.01 -4.77 1.27
CA ALA A 280 23.99 -5.71 0.18
C ALA A 280 24.81 -5.22 -1.04
N ALA A 281 24.57 -3.96 -1.44
CA ALA A 281 25.31 -3.35 -2.54
C ALA A 281 26.82 -3.22 -2.24
N ALA A 282 27.20 -2.89 -1.01
CA ALA A 282 28.59 -2.77 -0.63
C ALA A 282 29.31 -4.13 -0.58
N LEU A 283 28.68 -5.14 0.01
CA LEU A 283 29.21 -6.51 0.08
C LEU A 283 29.41 -7.12 -1.31
N ASP A 284 28.51 -6.83 -2.26
CA ASP A 284 28.52 -7.44 -3.58
C ASP A 284 29.37 -6.68 -4.61
N LEU A 285 29.42 -5.34 -4.51
CA LEU A 285 30.00 -4.48 -5.54
C LEU A 285 31.32 -3.80 -5.12
N SER A 286 31.83 -4.07 -3.90
CA SER A 286 33.10 -3.52 -3.40
C SER A 286 33.84 -4.52 -2.53
N ASN A 287 34.99 -4.12 -1.98
CA ASN A 287 35.80 -4.96 -1.08
C ASN A 287 35.32 -4.90 0.39
N VAL A 288 34.10 -4.43 0.64
CA VAL A 288 33.52 -4.37 1.99
C VAL A 288 33.07 -5.76 2.42
N ASN A 289 33.40 -6.15 3.64
CA ASN A 289 32.91 -7.35 4.30
C ASN A 289 32.32 -6.99 5.68
N LEU A 290 31.87 -7.98 6.44
CA LEU A 290 31.20 -7.74 7.75
C LEU A 290 32.13 -7.11 8.79
N GLU A 291 33.43 -7.34 8.70
CA GLU A 291 34.46 -6.86 9.63
C GLU A 291 35.10 -5.53 9.17
N THR A 292 34.80 -5.06 7.95
CA THR A 292 35.29 -3.76 7.45
C THR A 292 34.81 -2.64 8.36
N LYS A 293 35.74 -1.82 8.81
CA LYS A 293 35.55 -0.79 9.84
C LYS A 293 35.31 0.59 9.25
N PHE A 294 34.36 1.31 9.81
CA PHE A 294 34.01 2.68 9.42
C PHE A 294 33.97 3.57 10.65
N ASP A 295 34.51 4.78 10.53
CA ASP A 295 34.50 5.76 11.61
C ASP A 295 33.10 6.34 11.80
N ALA A 296 32.40 5.91 12.85
CA ALA A 296 31.12 6.43 13.30
C ALA A 296 31.25 7.26 14.61
N SER A 297 32.46 7.70 14.96
CA SER A 297 32.72 8.45 16.20
C SER A 297 32.12 9.86 16.20
N LYS A 298 32.01 10.48 15.03
CA LYS A 298 31.53 11.86 14.86
C LYS A 298 30.48 11.96 13.74
N SER A 299 29.55 12.91 13.87
CA SER A 299 28.59 13.24 12.82
C SER A 299 29.28 13.58 11.49
N ILE A 300 28.60 13.31 10.38
CA ILE A 300 29.04 13.66 9.03
C ILE A 300 28.39 14.98 8.63
N LYS A 301 29.21 15.99 8.35
CA LYS A 301 28.73 17.26 7.77
C LYS A 301 28.96 17.26 6.26
N ILE A 302 27.90 17.49 5.49
CA ILE A 302 27.92 17.63 4.03
C ILE A 302 27.16 18.90 3.69
N ALA A 303 27.85 19.94 3.26
CA ALA A 303 27.30 21.29 3.10
C ALA A 303 26.54 21.72 4.39
N ASN A 304 25.28 22.09 4.29
CA ASN A 304 24.43 22.52 5.42
C ASN A 304 23.72 21.35 6.15
N TYR A 305 23.99 20.10 5.78
CA TYR A 305 23.36 18.94 6.39
C TYR A 305 24.33 18.26 7.37
N GLU A 306 23.78 17.85 8.52
CA GLU A 306 24.50 17.08 9.52
C GLU A 306 23.79 15.74 9.75
N ILE A 307 24.49 14.64 9.48
CA ILE A 307 24.00 13.26 9.68
C ILE A 307 24.46 12.79 11.05
N LYS A 308 23.49 12.40 11.89
CA LYS A 308 23.69 11.89 13.25
C LYS A 308 23.04 10.54 13.43
N ASP A 309 23.55 9.78 14.37
CA ASP A 309 22.92 8.57 14.84
C ASP A 309 21.84 8.90 15.90
N TYR A 310 20.74 8.15 15.88
CA TYR A 310 19.71 8.27 16.93
C TYR A 310 20.24 7.83 18.30
N LYS A 311 21.11 6.78 18.31
CA LYS A 311 21.86 6.33 19.49
C LYS A 311 23.35 6.27 19.13
N PRO A 312 24.09 7.36 19.31
CA PRO A 312 25.50 7.45 18.94
C PRO A 312 26.34 6.42 19.71
N GLN A 313 27.19 5.69 19.00
CA GLN A 313 28.16 4.76 19.58
C GLN A 313 29.49 5.43 19.86
N ASN A 314 29.76 6.58 19.22
CA ASN A 314 30.94 7.43 19.38
C ASN A 314 32.27 6.68 19.19
N ARG A 315 32.31 5.70 18.30
CA ARG A 315 33.47 4.87 17.99
C ARG A 315 33.49 4.37 16.56
N ILE A 316 34.56 3.74 16.17
CA ILE A 316 34.67 2.98 14.93
C ILE A 316 33.78 1.76 15.05
N LEU A 317 33.00 1.45 14.00
CA LEU A 317 32.08 0.33 13.93
C LEU A 317 32.43 -0.56 12.73
N SER A 318 32.31 -1.88 12.89
CA SER A 318 32.31 -2.80 11.78
C SER A 318 31.00 -2.70 10.98
N THR A 319 30.97 -3.20 9.75
CA THR A 319 29.77 -3.28 8.91
C THR A 319 28.63 -4.02 9.66
N LYS A 320 28.95 -5.13 10.35
CA LYS A 320 28.04 -5.85 11.24
C LYS A 320 27.46 -4.94 12.32
N GLU A 321 28.31 -4.24 13.05
CA GLU A 321 27.89 -3.34 14.14
C GLU A 321 27.05 -2.17 13.62
N ILE A 322 27.36 -1.62 12.44
CA ILE A 322 26.56 -0.59 11.76
C ILE A 322 25.13 -1.06 11.53
N PHE A 323 24.97 -2.31 11.08
CA PHE A 323 23.64 -2.88 10.84
C PHE A 323 22.87 -3.11 12.16
N LEU A 324 23.52 -3.73 13.16
CA LEU A 324 22.89 -4.10 14.45
C LEU A 324 22.52 -2.86 15.28
N ASN A 325 23.42 -1.86 15.35
CA ASN A 325 23.17 -0.60 16.06
C ASN A 325 22.34 0.39 15.21
N SER A 326 22.14 0.05 13.94
CA SER A 326 21.40 0.91 13.00
C SER A 326 22.04 2.30 12.83
N SER A 327 23.39 2.39 12.74
CA SER A 327 24.11 3.65 12.59
C SER A 327 23.83 4.30 11.23
N ASN A 328 23.35 5.55 11.23
CA ASN A 328 23.20 6.37 10.03
C ASN A 328 24.58 6.85 9.52
N ILE A 329 25.45 7.21 10.46
CA ILE A 329 26.81 7.68 10.16
C ILE A 329 27.56 6.56 9.43
N GLY A 330 27.57 5.35 10.02
CA GLY A 330 28.25 4.20 9.42
C GLY A 330 27.69 3.84 8.04
N SER A 331 26.35 3.78 7.91
CA SER A 331 25.70 3.51 6.62
C SER A 331 26.04 4.55 5.55
N SER A 332 26.07 5.83 5.93
CA SER A 332 26.47 6.91 5.02
C SER A 332 27.91 6.77 4.54
N ARG A 333 28.84 6.36 5.43
CA ARG A 333 30.24 6.13 5.03
C ARG A 333 30.37 4.97 4.07
N ILE A 334 29.68 3.84 4.34
CA ILE A 334 29.61 2.70 3.40
C ILE A 334 29.13 3.17 2.02
N ALA A 335 28.02 3.92 1.97
CA ALA A 335 27.47 4.40 0.71
C ALA A 335 28.36 5.39 -0.03
N LEU A 336 29.04 6.27 0.69
CA LEU A 336 29.99 7.24 0.11
C LEU A 336 31.23 6.55 -0.44
N GLU A 337 31.72 5.48 0.22
CA GLU A 337 32.82 4.64 -0.26
C GLU A 337 32.41 3.81 -1.48
N LEU A 338 31.23 3.17 -1.45
CA LEU A 338 30.67 2.45 -2.59
C LEU A 338 30.51 3.37 -3.82
N GLY A 339 30.15 4.61 -3.58
CA GLY A 339 29.98 5.64 -4.59
C GLY A 339 28.57 5.71 -5.19
N LYS A 340 28.23 6.94 -5.61
CA LYS A 340 26.92 7.31 -6.14
C LYS A 340 26.41 6.37 -7.24
N LEU A 341 27.24 6.06 -8.24
CA LEU A 341 26.78 5.31 -9.42
C LEU A 341 26.40 3.87 -9.07
N LYS A 342 27.27 3.19 -8.30
CA LYS A 342 27.01 1.82 -7.87
C LYS A 342 25.74 1.72 -7.02
N LEU A 343 25.56 2.61 -6.04
CA LEU A 343 24.38 2.62 -5.18
C LEU A 343 23.09 2.92 -5.96
N LYS A 344 23.12 3.93 -6.84
CA LYS A 344 21.95 4.29 -7.67
C LYS A 344 21.55 3.14 -8.59
N ASN A 345 22.52 2.57 -9.32
CA ASN A 345 22.26 1.46 -10.25
C ASN A 345 21.72 0.23 -9.49
N PHE A 346 22.22 -0.03 -8.28
CA PHE A 346 21.71 -1.11 -7.45
C PHE A 346 20.25 -0.89 -7.07
N TYR A 347 19.89 0.32 -6.60
CA TYR A 347 18.51 0.66 -6.24
C TYR A 347 17.57 0.61 -7.43
N GLU A 348 18.02 1.04 -8.61
CA GLU A 348 17.25 0.92 -9.86
C GLU A 348 17.03 -0.53 -10.26
N LYS A 349 18.07 -1.35 -10.20
CA LYS A 349 18.05 -2.79 -10.55
C LYS A 349 17.06 -3.57 -9.69
N ILE A 350 16.97 -3.29 -8.39
CA ILE A 350 16.01 -3.95 -7.49
C ILE A 350 14.61 -3.31 -7.52
N GLY A 351 14.40 -2.22 -8.28
CA GLY A 351 13.09 -1.61 -8.52
C GLY A 351 12.66 -0.53 -7.53
N LEU A 352 13.55 -0.05 -6.66
CA LEU A 352 13.22 1.03 -5.69
C LEU A 352 12.91 2.37 -6.34
N LEU A 353 13.44 2.64 -7.54
CA LEU A 353 13.27 3.90 -8.26
C LEU A 353 12.10 3.87 -9.25
N ASN A 354 11.44 2.73 -9.41
CA ASN A 354 10.36 2.50 -10.37
C ASN A 354 9.04 2.18 -9.66
N ILE A 355 7.92 2.30 -10.38
CA ILE A 355 6.63 1.86 -9.87
C ILE A 355 6.62 0.34 -9.62
N SER A 356 5.95 -0.12 -8.57
CA SER A 356 5.81 -1.55 -8.26
C SER A 356 5.22 -2.35 -9.44
N ASN A 357 5.72 -3.57 -9.62
CA ASN A 357 5.23 -4.50 -10.65
C ASN A 357 3.96 -5.24 -10.22
N ILE A 358 3.50 -5.06 -8.97
CA ILE A 358 2.26 -5.72 -8.52
C ILE A 358 1.12 -5.49 -9.51
N ASN A 359 0.33 -6.51 -9.75
CA ASN A 359 -0.79 -6.46 -10.69
C ASN A 359 -2.08 -5.85 -10.10
N LEU A 360 -1.97 -5.01 -9.05
CA LEU A 360 -3.06 -4.13 -8.62
C LEU A 360 -3.10 -2.86 -9.47
N THR A 361 -4.29 -2.37 -9.78
CA THR A 361 -4.47 -1.14 -10.57
C THR A 361 -4.16 0.11 -9.77
N GLU A 362 -4.49 0.11 -8.47
CA GLU A 362 -4.20 1.19 -7.55
C GLU A 362 -2.78 1.09 -6.97
N LYS A 363 -1.87 1.80 -7.60
CA LYS A 363 -0.47 1.91 -7.17
C LYS A 363 0.11 3.26 -7.58
N THR A 364 1.10 3.72 -6.85
CA THR A 364 1.71 5.03 -7.05
C THR A 364 3.20 4.93 -7.41
N LYS A 365 3.73 5.99 -8.01
CA LYS A 365 5.15 6.11 -8.32
C LYS A 365 5.92 6.55 -7.06
N PRO A 366 7.16 6.07 -6.86
CA PRO A 366 8.01 6.56 -5.80
C PRO A 366 8.35 8.05 -5.99
N ILE A 367 8.61 8.75 -4.87
CA ILE A 367 9.19 10.09 -4.92
C ILE A 367 10.71 9.93 -4.86
N VAL A 368 11.36 10.16 -6.00
CA VAL A 368 12.80 10.01 -6.18
C VAL A 368 13.46 11.39 -6.21
N PRO A 369 14.65 11.58 -5.62
CA PRO A 369 15.38 12.85 -5.69
C PRO A 369 15.64 13.26 -7.14
N LYS A 370 15.33 14.51 -7.49
CA LYS A 370 15.58 15.06 -8.82
C LYS A 370 17.07 15.12 -9.17
N LYS A 371 17.90 15.38 -8.15
CA LYS A 371 19.38 15.38 -8.25
C LYS A 371 19.90 14.32 -7.30
N TRP A 372 20.93 13.59 -7.71
CA TRP A 372 21.58 12.60 -6.88
C TRP A 372 23.06 12.98 -6.72
N GLY A 373 23.37 13.66 -5.65
CA GLY A 373 24.73 14.10 -5.29
C GLY A 373 25.30 13.34 -4.10
N LYS A 374 26.27 13.94 -3.43
CA LYS A 374 26.92 13.36 -2.24
C LYS A 374 25.97 13.27 -1.05
N ILE A 375 25.09 14.28 -0.88
CA ILE A 375 24.10 14.32 0.20
C ILE A 375 23.10 13.17 0.03
N GLU A 376 22.50 13.05 -1.16
CA GLU A 376 21.53 12.02 -1.45
C GLU A 376 22.14 10.62 -1.33
N THR A 377 23.38 10.43 -1.79
CA THR A 377 24.10 9.16 -1.61
C THR A 377 24.22 8.77 -0.15
N ALA A 378 24.54 9.73 0.71
CA ALA A 378 24.65 9.52 2.16
C ALA A 378 23.27 9.26 2.80
N THR A 379 22.26 10.10 2.52
CA THR A 379 20.94 10.01 3.18
C THR A 379 20.10 8.83 2.70
N LEU A 380 20.15 8.50 1.42
CA LEU A 380 19.47 7.34 0.86
C LEU A 380 20.00 6.01 1.39
N SER A 381 21.25 5.98 1.87
CA SER A 381 21.83 4.78 2.49
C SER A 381 21.07 4.28 3.71
N PHE A 382 20.35 5.16 4.38
CA PHE A 382 19.51 4.84 5.53
C PHE A 382 18.02 5.23 5.33
N GLY A 383 17.62 5.46 4.07
CA GLY A 383 16.22 5.57 3.64
C GLY A 383 15.59 6.94 3.81
N HIS A 384 16.38 8.03 3.82
CA HIS A 384 15.88 9.40 3.80
C HIS A 384 16.06 10.02 2.41
N GLY A 385 15.04 10.73 1.92
CA GLY A 385 15.04 11.38 0.61
C GLY A 385 14.49 10.54 -0.54
N LEU A 386 14.02 9.32 -0.27
CA LEU A 386 13.29 8.45 -1.20
C LEU A 386 12.03 7.94 -0.51
N SER A 387 10.86 8.24 -1.06
CA SER A 387 9.60 7.73 -0.54
C SER A 387 9.03 6.66 -1.45
N ILE A 388 8.77 5.49 -0.90
CA ILE A 388 8.25 4.32 -1.59
C ILE A 388 7.01 3.78 -0.89
N SER A 389 6.19 3.02 -1.59
CA SER A 389 5.05 2.34 -0.97
C SER A 389 5.48 1.07 -0.23
N PRO A 390 4.70 0.63 0.79
CA PRO A 390 4.95 -0.62 1.50
C PRO A 390 5.11 -1.83 0.58
N ILE A 391 4.32 -1.91 -0.50
CA ILE A 391 4.44 -3.02 -1.45
C ILE A 391 5.75 -2.96 -2.26
N GLN A 392 6.26 -1.78 -2.60
CA GLN A 392 7.58 -1.65 -3.24
C GLN A 392 8.70 -2.11 -2.32
N MET A 393 8.58 -1.83 -1.01
CA MET A 393 9.55 -2.33 -0.02
C MET A 393 9.57 -3.86 0.02
N ILE A 394 8.40 -4.50 0.04
CA ILE A 394 8.29 -5.97 -0.05
C ILE A 394 8.92 -6.48 -1.35
N GLU A 395 8.57 -5.89 -2.49
CA GLU A 395 9.07 -6.33 -3.81
C GLU A 395 10.59 -6.24 -3.92
N ALA A 396 11.18 -5.10 -3.56
CA ALA A 396 12.63 -4.90 -3.60
C ALA A 396 13.36 -5.84 -2.64
N SER A 397 12.84 -6.03 -1.43
CA SER A 397 13.43 -6.93 -0.44
C SER A 397 13.30 -8.40 -0.88
N SER A 398 12.19 -8.78 -1.50
CA SER A 398 11.99 -10.12 -2.02
C SER A 398 13.00 -10.49 -3.11
N LYS A 399 13.37 -9.51 -3.97
CA LYS A 399 14.43 -9.72 -4.97
C LYS A 399 15.77 -10.07 -4.32
N LEU A 400 16.11 -9.46 -3.19
CA LEU A 400 17.32 -9.78 -2.45
C LEU A 400 17.29 -11.22 -1.93
N PHE A 401 16.29 -11.56 -1.12
CA PHE A 401 16.23 -12.84 -0.41
C PHE A 401 15.88 -14.03 -1.30
N ASN A 402 15.24 -13.81 -2.45
CA ASN A 402 15.04 -14.82 -3.47
C ASN A 402 16.19 -14.87 -4.49
N ASN A 403 17.12 -13.91 -4.42
CA ASN A 403 18.17 -13.67 -5.40
C ASN A 403 17.68 -13.75 -6.85
N ASN A 404 16.58 -13.03 -7.13
CA ASN A 404 15.94 -13.07 -8.43
C ASN A 404 15.43 -11.68 -8.84
N LEU A 405 16.04 -11.09 -9.87
CA LEU A 405 15.64 -9.79 -10.40
C LEU A 405 14.26 -9.80 -11.06
N ASP A 406 13.85 -10.94 -11.60
CA ASP A 406 12.56 -11.10 -12.28
C ASP A 406 11.40 -11.36 -11.32
N TYR A 407 11.71 -11.42 -10.00
CA TYR A 407 10.66 -11.56 -8.98
C TYR A 407 9.60 -10.47 -9.09
N LYS A 408 8.35 -10.90 -9.10
CA LYS A 408 7.18 -10.02 -9.16
C LYS A 408 6.19 -10.41 -8.09
N THR A 409 5.67 -9.41 -7.40
CA THR A 409 4.54 -9.63 -6.48
C THR A 409 3.23 -9.73 -7.27
N GLN A 410 2.35 -10.63 -6.84
CA GLN A 410 1.07 -10.87 -7.51
C GLN A 410 -0.06 -11.16 -6.52
N ILE A 411 -1.28 -10.74 -6.87
CA ILE A 411 -2.46 -10.94 -6.02
C ILE A 411 -3.26 -12.19 -6.39
N HIS A 412 -3.02 -12.81 -7.55
CA HIS A 412 -3.68 -14.05 -7.95
C HIS A 412 -2.81 -15.26 -7.59
N LYS A 413 -3.46 -16.40 -7.40
CA LYS A 413 -2.76 -17.66 -7.17
C LYS A 413 -2.06 -18.10 -8.46
N ASN A 414 -0.79 -18.42 -8.36
CA ASN A 414 -0.06 -18.98 -9.48
C ASN A 414 -0.34 -20.48 -9.56
N ASN A 415 -1.02 -20.92 -10.63
CA ASN A 415 -1.33 -22.34 -10.85
C ASN A 415 -0.18 -23.09 -11.55
N LYS A 416 0.86 -22.37 -11.97
CA LYS A 416 2.06 -22.95 -12.57
C LYS A 416 3.21 -22.69 -11.62
N GLU A 417 3.93 -23.74 -11.26
CA GLU A 417 5.32 -23.58 -10.80
C GLU A 417 6.08 -22.93 -11.95
N ASP A 418 6.26 -21.62 -11.88
CA ASP A 418 7.13 -20.91 -12.82
C ASP A 418 8.56 -21.40 -12.58
N LYS A 419 8.94 -22.45 -13.31
CA LYS A 419 10.32 -22.94 -13.40
C LYS A 419 11.19 -22.00 -14.26
N THR A 420 10.84 -20.70 -14.32
CA THR A 420 11.70 -19.72 -14.98
C THR A 420 13.03 -19.67 -14.25
N GLN A 421 14.10 -19.80 -15.00
CA GLN A 421 15.46 -19.69 -14.48
C GLN A 421 15.60 -18.34 -13.76
N LYS A 422 15.96 -18.37 -12.47
CA LYS A 422 16.12 -17.16 -11.67
C LYS A 422 17.27 -16.33 -12.22
N THR A 423 17.06 -15.05 -12.45
CA THR A 423 18.12 -14.09 -12.78
C THR A 423 18.83 -13.68 -11.50
N LYS A 424 19.81 -14.52 -11.09
CA LYS A 424 20.67 -14.24 -9.93
C LYS A 424 21.47 -12.97 -10.16
N PHE A 425 21.69 -12.18 -9.11
CA PHE A 425 22.43 -10.92 -9.21
C PHE A 425 23.31 -10.61 -8.01
N LEU A 426 23.19 -11.37 -6.94
CA LEU A 426 24.03 -11.31 -5.75
C LEU A 426 24.86 -12.58 -5.64
N SER A 427 26.06 -12.47 -5.10
CA SER A 427 26.87 -13.60 -4.70
C SER A 427 26.24 -14.34 -3.51
N GLU A 428 26.52 -15.62 -3.38
CA GLU A 428 26.04 -16.43 -2.24
C GLU A 428 26.58 -15.89 -0.92
N ASN A 429 27.81 -15.41 -0.89
CA ASN A 429 28.41 -14.79 0.29
C ASN A 429 27.63 -13.55 0.73
N THR A 430 27.19 -12.71 -0.20
CA THR A 430 26.35 -11.53 0.11
C THR A 430 25.00 -11.94 0.71
N ILE A 431 24.35 -12.97 0.18
CA ILE A 431 23.06 -13.46 0.69
C ILE A 431 23.24 -14.02 2.09
N ASN A 432 24.21 -14.91 2.30
CA ASN A 432 24.51 -15.51 3.58
C ASN A 432 24.82 -14.44 4.65
N ALA A 433 25.60 -13.40 4.27
CA ALA A 433 25.90 -12.30 5.15
C ALA A 433 24.63 -11.48 5.51
N LEU A 434 23.72 -11.25 4.55
CA LEU A 434 22.48 -10.56 4.82
C LEU A 434 21.54 -11.37 5.73
N GLU A 435 21.39 -12.65 5.50
CA GLU A 435 20.60 -13.56 6.32
C GLU A 435 21.13 -13.58 7.76
N TYR A 436 22.45 -13.69 7.89
CA TYR A 436 23.10 -13.58 9.19
C TYR A 436 22.84 -12.25 9.90
N LEU A 437 23.03 -11.12 9.21
CA LEU A 437 22.77 -9.80 9.80
C LEU A 437 21.30 -9.62 10.21
N MET A 438 20.38 -10.10 9.38
CA MET A 438 18.95 -10.04 9.68
C MET A 438 18.59 -10.90 10.90
N TYR A 439 19.15 -12.09 11.01
CA TYR A 439 18.97 -12.96 12.19
C TYR A 439 19.56 -12.33 13.44
N GLU A 440 20.84 -11.96 13.41
CA GLU A 440 21.53 -11.32 14.52
C GLU A 440 20.79 -10.07 15.03
N ASN A 441 20.19 -9.30 14.13
CA ASN A 441 19.43 -8.13 14.53
C ASN A 441 18.15 -8.47 15.34
N THR A 442 17.58 -9.65 15.17
CA THR A 442 16.46 -10.13 15.99
C THR A 442 16.90 -10.77 17.31
N VAL A 443 18.13 -11.22 17.41
CA VAL A 443 18.70 -11.78 18.63
C VAL A 443 19.35 -10.68 19.47
N ASN A 444 20.29 -9.94 18.89
CA ASN A 444 21.17 -9.01 19.59
C ASN A 444 20.95 -7.54 19.25
N GLY A 445 20.20 -7.23 18.17
CA GLY A 445 20.05 -5.88 17.64
C GLY A 445 18.76 -5.16 18.05
N THR A 446 18.32 -4.23 17.18
CA THR A 446 17.16 -3.36 17.41
C THR A 446 15.82 -4.10 17.33
N ALA A 447 15.79 -5.32 16.79
CA ALA A 447 14.57 -6.09 16.54
C ALA A 447 14.32 -7.21 17.59
N ARG A 448 14.98 -7.21 18.75
CA ARG A 448 14.88 -8.26 19.78
C ARG A 448 13.44 -8.61 20.21
N LYS A 449 12.51 -7.65 20.14
CA LYS A 449 11.10 -7.91 20.47
C LYS A 449 10.34 -8.71 19.41
N ALA A 450 10.95 -8.97 18.25
CA ALA A 450 10.42 -9.89 17.25
C ALA A 450 10.94 -11.33 17.43
N HIS A 451 11.93 -11.54 18.28
CA HIS A 451 12.50 -12.86 18.55
C HIS A 451 11.46 -13.83 19.12
N LEU A 452 11.42 -15.03 18.59
CA LEU A 452 10.58 -16.13 19.07
C LEU A 452 11.46 -17.37 19.27
N ASN A 453 11.53 -17.87 20.51
CA ASN A 453 12.33 -19.03 20.85
C ASN A 453 11.95 -20.25 20.00
N GLY A 454 12.94 -20.87 19.39
CA GLY A 454 12.77 -22.02 18.49
C GLY A 454 12.37 -21.65 17.06
N PHE A 455 12.32 -20.36 16.70
CA PHE A 455 12.06 -19.93 15.33
C PHE A 455 13.15 -18.98 14.85
N LYS A 456 13.69 -19.25 13.68
CA LYS A 456 14.73 -18.43 13.07
C LYS A 456 14.10 -17.35 12.20
N ILE A 457 13.93 -16.17 12.77
CA ILE A 457 13.35 -14.99 12.12
C ILE A 457 14.47 -13.98 11.87
N GLY A 458 14.64 -13.55 10.65
CA GLY A 458 15.51 -12.42 10.32
C GLY A 458 14.69 -11.14 10.17
N GLY A 459 15.21 -9.97 10.59
CA GLY A 459 14.48 -8.75 10.39
C GLY A 459 15.22 -7.46 10.69
N LYS A 460 14.71 -6.34 10.14
CA LYS A 460 15.22 -4.99 10.34
C LYS A 460 14.10 -4.04 10.73
N THR A 461 14.29 -3.37 11.86
CA THR A 461 13.41 -2.28 12.28
C THR A 461 13.78 -0.98 11.58
N ALA A 462 12.77 -0.16 11.35
CA ALA A 462 12.98 1.23 10.94
C ALA A 462 12.11 2.18 11.77
N THR A 463 12.61 3.41 11.84
CA THR A 463 11.89 4.56 12.37
C THR A 463 12.31 5.73 11.51
N GLY A 464 11.36 6.34 10.82
CA GLY A 464 11.53 7.53 10.00
C GLY A 464 10.71 8.68 10.57
N GLU A 465 11.20 9.89 10.46
CA GLU A 465 10.45 11.10 10.75
C GLU A 465 9.70 11.52 9.47
N LYS A 466 8.47 12.01 9.60
CA LYS A 466 7.72 12.52 8.44
C LYS A 466 8.22 13.89 8.04
N ALA A 467 8.43 14.08 6.75
CA ALA A 467 8.69 15.39 6.19
C ALA A 467 7.38 16.13 5.94
N GLU A 468 7.18 17.27 6.61
CA GLU A 468 6.07 18.19 6.35
C GLU A 468 6.63 19.57 5.97
N LYS A 469 6.14 20.12 4.86
CA LYS A 469 6.57 21.44 4.35
C LYS A 469 8.10 21.61 4.27
N GLY A 470 8.80 20.53 3.89
CA GLY A 470 10.26 20.53 3.71
C GLY A 470 11.09 20.42 4.98
N LYS A 471 10.47 20.13 6.14
CA LYS A 471 11.16 19.87 7.42
C LYS A 471 10.70 18.55 8.01
N TYR A 472 11.59 17.84 8.71
CA TYR A 472 11.25 16.63 9.44
C TYR A 472 10.58 16.97 10.77
N ASP A 473 9.41 16.34 11.01
CA ASP A 473 8.67 16.48 12.27
C ASP A 473 8.99 15.27 13.17
N LYS A 474 9.77 15.51 14.22
CA LYS A 474 10.16 14.47 15.19
C LYS A 474 9.00 13.87 15.97
N THR A 475 7.86 14.54 16.00
CA THR A 475 6.65 14.06 16.68
C THR A 475 5.82 13.13 15.81
N LYS A 476 6.07 13.09 14.49
CA LYS A 476 5.35 12.29 13.50
C LYS A 476 6.27 11.20 12.94
N LEU A 477 6.22 10.06 13.56
CA LEU A 477 7.07 8.93 13.19
C LEU A 477 6.37 7.96 12.27
N ILE A 478 7.14 7.35 11.39
CA ILE A 478 6.80 6.10 10.71
C ILE A 478 7.61 4.99 11.39
N SER A 479 6.95 4.00 11.94
CA SER A 479 7.62 2.88 12.54
C SER A 479 7.31 1.59 11.81
N SER A 480 8.34 0.82 11.44
CA SER A 480 8.15 -0.40 10.69
C SER A 480 9.12 -1.51 11.10
N PHE A 481 8.75 -2.73 10.71
CA PHE A 481 9.60 -3.91 10.82
C PHE A 481 9.41 -4.77 9.59
N LEU A 482 10.50 -4.95 8.84
CA LEU A 482 10.62 -5.88 7.73
C LEU A 482 11.25 -7.17 8.25
N SER A 483 10.69 -8.32 7.89
CA SER A 483 11.22 -9.61 8.33
C SER A 483 11.06 -10.71 7.30
N VAL A 484 11.97 -11.68 7.37
CA VAL A 484 12.03 -12.87 6.52
C VAL A 484 12.03 -14.10 7.41
N PHE A 485 11.29 -15.13 7.03
CA PHE A 485 11.17 -16.34 7.83
C PHE A 485 10.77 -17.59 7.01
N PRO A 486 11.28 -18.79 7.35
CA PRO A 486 12.49 -18.99 8.17
C PRO A 486 13.68 -18.32 7.51
N ILE A 487 14.66 -17.79 8.29
CA ILE A 487 15.77 -17.03 7.65
C ILE A 487 16.83 -17.95 7.02
N GLU A 488 17.00 -19.17 7.53
CA GLU A 488 17.94 -20.16 6.97
C GLU A 488 17.46 -20.80 5.65
N ASN A 489 16.19 -20.65 5.32
CA ASN A 489 15.60 -21.06 4.05
C ASN A 489 14.43 -20.12 3.79
N PRO A 490 14.70 -18.92 3.25
CA PRO A 490 13.72 -17.87 3.11
C PRO A 490 12.50 -18.29 2.27
N LYS A 491 11.33 -18.39 2.91
CA LYS A 491 10.06 -18.74 2.25
C LYS A 491 9.08 -17.59 2.24
N PHE A 492 9.07 -16.79 3.30
CA PHE A 492 8.10 -15.72 3.48
C PHE A 492 8.78 -14.43 3.90
N ILE A 493 8.24 -13.33 3.41
CA ILE A 493 8.64 -11.99 3.80
C ILE A 493 7.44 -11.22 4.33
N SER A 494 7.63 -10.41 5.36
CA SER A 494 6.57 -9.53 5.86
C SER A 494 7.06 -8.13 6.18
N LEU A 495 6.14 -7.19 6.09
CA LEU A 495 6.31 -5.81 6.53
C LEU A 495 5.11 -5.42 7.40
N VAL A 496 5.39 -4.94 8.62
CA VAL A 496 4.42 -4.28 9.49
C VAL A 496 4.84 -2.83 9.67
N LEU A 497 3.92 -1.91 9.44
CA LEU A 497 4.16 -0.47 9.47
C LEU A 497 3.03 0.25 10.21
N PHE A 498 3.39 1.19 11.08
CA PHE A 498 2.48 2.13 11.73
C PHE A 498 2.85 3.56 11.36
N ASP A 499 1.86 4.32 10.95
CA ASP A 499 1.95 5.74 10.64
C ASP A 499 1.53 6.58 11.85
N GLU A 500 2.41 7.42 12.33
CA GLU A 500 2.23 8.29 13.50
C GLU A 500 1.82 7.52 14.79
N PRO A 501 2.49 6.40 15.14
CA PRO A 501 2.17 5.69 16.37
C PRO A 501 2.57 6.48 17.61
N SER A 502 1.85 6.24 18.74
CA SER A 502 2.14 6.79 20.06
C SER A 502 2.20 5.68 21.10
N LEU A 503 3.05 5.81 22.13
CA LEU A 503 3.14 4.85 23.23
C LEU A 503 2.36 5.27 24.50
N GLY A 504 1.68 6.42 24.47
CA GLY A 504 0.88 6.92 25.59
C GLY A 504 0.25 8.27 25.31
N ASN A 505 -0.46 8.83 26.30
CA ASN A 505 -1.22 10.08 26.16
C ASN A 505 -0.36 11.35 26.30
N GLU A 506 0.90 11.25 26.71
CA GLU A 506 1.78 12.39 26.87
C GLU A 506 2.52 12.70 25.57
N SER A 507 2.68 13.98 25.23
CA SER A 507 3.29 14.46 23.97
C SER A 507 4.70 13.92 23.70
N ASN A 508 5.47 13.62 24.74
CA ASN A 508 6.82 13.08 24.64
C ASN A 508 6.89 11.57 24.28
N TYR A 509 5.76 10.84 24.33
CA TYR A 509 5.75 9.41 24.03
C TYR A 509 5.76 9.08 22.54
N ARG A 510 5.48 10.02 21.66
CA ARG A 510 5.61 9.81 20.20
C ARG A 510 7.07 9.62 19.80
N GLU A 511 8.00 10.38 20.36
CA GLU A 511 9.44 10.25 20.08
C GLU A 511 10.01 8.86 20.44
N GLY A 512 9.35 8.11 21.32
CA GLY A 512 9.75 6.76 21.72
C GLY A 512 9.12 5.62 20.91
N ALA A 513 8.18 5.89 20.00
CA ALA A 513 7.40 4.88 19.28
C ALA A 513 8.17 4.30 18.07
N THR A 514 9.37 3.79 18.34
CA THR A 514 10.24 3.18 17.32
C THR A 514 9.72 1.83 16.83
N GLY A 515 10.15 1.39 15.63
CA GLY A 515 9.78 0.09 15.07
C GLY A 515 10.09 -1.10 15.98
N GLY A 516 11.17 -1.02 16.78
CA GLY A 516 11.51 -2.03 17.79
C GLY A 516 10.57 -2.07 19.00
N LYS A 517 9.81 -0.98 19.26
CA LYS A 517 8.83 -0.92 20.36
C LYS A 517 7.39 -1.14 19.89
N THR A 518 7.12 -0.97 18.61
CA THR A 518 5.77 -1.03 18.01
C THR A 518 5.64 -2.19 17.03
N ALA A 519 6.21 -2.09 15.82
CA ALA A 519 6.03 -3.06 14.74
C ALA A 519 6.64 -4.44 15.04
N ALA A 520 7.85 -4.51 15.62
CA ALA A 520 8.52 -5.77 15.91
C ALA A 520 7.74 -6.67 16.88
N PRO A 521 7.25 -6.19 18.05
CA PRO A 521 6.45 -7.03 18.96
C PRO A 521 5.08 -7.42 18.37
N VAL A 522 4.49 -6.59 17.49
CA VAL A 522 3.23 -6.93 16.80
C VAL A 522 3.48 -8.06 15.80
N THR A 523 4.58 -8.00 15.06
CA THR A 523 4.98 -9.08 14.15
C THR A 523 5.18 -10.40 14.89
N ALA A 524 5.82 -10.37 16.06
CA ALA A 524 5.96 -11.58 16.90
C ALA A 524 4.60 -12.20 17.29
N LYS A 525 3.60 -11.37 17.61
CA LYS A 525 2.24 -11.83 17.91
C LYS A 525 1.57 -12.46 16.69
N ILE A 526 1.69 -11.80 15.53
CA ILE A 526 1.20 -12.34 14.25
C ILE A 526 1.83 -13.71 14.01
N TYR A 527 3.15 -13.83 14.12
CA TYR A 527 3.89 -15.05 13.81
C TYR A 527 3.51 -16.24 14.70
N ARG A 528 3.33 -16.02 16.00
CA ARG A 528 2.85 -17.08 16.92
C ARG A 528 1.54 -17.71 16.45
N ARG A 529 0.68 -16.93 15.79
CA ARG A 529 -0.64 -17.39 15.32
C ARG A 529 -0.61 -17.96 13.91
N ILE A 530 0.26 -17.45 13.02
CA ILE A 530 0.28 -17.88 11.61
C ILE A 530 1.25 -19.04 11.35
N PHE A 531 2.31 -19.24 12.12
CA PHE A 531 3.30 -20.29 11.90
C PHE A 531 2.67 -21.69 11.82
N PRO A 532 1.75 -22.08 12.71
CA PRO A 532 1.06 -23.36 12.58
C PRO A 532 0.27 -23.51 11.25
N ILE A 533 -0.31 -22.41 10.75
CA ILE A 533 -1.07 -22.42 9.49
C ILE A 533 -0.13 -22.57 8.28
N LEU A 534 1.07 -21.97 8.37
CA LEU A 534 2.10 -22.03 7.34
C LEU A 534 2.97 -23.29 7.40
N GLY A 535 2.73 -24.17 8.39
CA GLY A 535 3.53 -25.38 8.60
C GLY A 535 4.95 -25.09 9.06
N ILE A 536 5.19 -23.91 9.70
CA ILE A 536 6.50 -23.57 10.27
C ILE A 536 6.59 -24.16 11.66
N THR A 537 7.51 -25.10 11.84
CA THR A 537 7.77 -25.80 13.11
C THR A 537 8.93 -25.16 13.85
N LYS A 538 9.02 -25.39 15.17
CA LYS A 538 10.17 -25.00 15.97
C LYS A 538 11.38 -25.86 15.58
N SER A 539 12.50 -25.22 15.36
CA SER A 539 13.79 -25.90 15.32
C SER A 539 14.34 -26.00 16.74
N TYR A 540 14.38 -27.20 17.29
CA TYR A 540 14.88 -27.45 18.64
C TYR A 540 16.41 -27.57 18.72
N ASN A 541 17.10 -27.61 17.58
CA ASN A 541 18.56 -27.73 17.52
C ASN A 541 19.18 -26.64 16.66
N LEU A 542 20.30 -26.12 17.19
CA LEU A 542 21.37 -25.38 16.54
C LEU A 542 21.20 -23.86 16.53
N THR A 543 21.94 -23.25 17.46
CA THR A 543 22.64 -22.00 17.14
C THR A 543 23.50 -22.29 15.91
N PRO A 544 23.38 -21.57 14.77
CA PRO A 544 24.38 -21.64 13.74
C PRO A 544 25.66 -21.06 14.36
N GLU A 545 26.60 -21.89 14.72
CA GLU A 545 27.98 -21.46 14.87
C GLU A 545 28.48 -21.11 13.47
N LEU A 546 28.52 -19.83 13.19
CA LEU A 546 29.25 -19.30 12.04
C LEU A 546 30.73 -19.45 12.36
N LEU A 547 31.33 -20.48 11.86
CA LEU A 547 32.78 -20.56 11.78
C LEU A 547 33.22 -19.61 10.65
N VAL A 548 33.71 -18.45 11.05
CA VAL A 548 34.52 -17.62 10.16
C VAL A 548 35.84 -18.37 10.02
N ASP A 549 36.15 -18.88 8.85
CA ASP A 549 37.45 -19.47 8.61
C ASP A 549 38.55 -18.39 8.68
N ASN A 550 39.82 -18.82 8.76
CA ASN A 550 40.98 -17.92 8.84
C ASN A 550 41.15 -17.01 7.61
N LYS A 551 40.26 -17.12 6.60
CA LYS A 551 40.24 -16.29 5.37
C LYS A 551 39.05 -15.30 5.37
N GLY A 552 38.18 -15.29 6.40
CA GLY A 552 37.02 -14.40 6.48
C GLY A 552 35.81 -14.89 5.67
N GLU A 553 35.81 -16.14 5.20
CA GLU A 553 34.68 -16.73 4.49
C GLU A 553 33.64 -17.31 5.50
N LEU A 554 32.36 -17.07 5.20
CA LEU A 554 31.24 -17.51 6.04
C LEU A 554 30.79 -18.92 5.60
N ASN A 555 31.00 -19.91 6.43
CA ASN A 555 30.49 -21.26 6.21
C ASN A 555 29.34 -21.57 7.16
N PHE A 556 28.17 -21.95 6.63
CA PHE A 556 27.10 -22.55 7.42
C PHE A 556 27.39 -24.03 7.63
N VAL A 557 27.60 -24.45 8.85
CA VAL A 557 27.62 -25.87 9.18
C VAL A 557 26.18 -26.28 9.48
N SER A 558 25.57 -27.05 8.59
CA SER A 558 24.35 -27.81 8.88
C SER A 558 24.76 -29.13 9.52
N TYR A 559 24.30 -29.38 10.75
CA TYR A 559 24.36 -30.69 11.36
C TYR A 559 23.09 -31.47 11.08
#